data_33d2fd605042eb2ae4e98e25686c3a61
#
_entry.id   33d2fd605042eb2ae4e98e25686c3a61
#
_cell.length_a   1.000
_cell.length_b   1.000
_cell.length_c   1.000
_cell.angle_alpha   90.00
_cell.angle_beta   90.00
_cell.angle_gamma   90.00
#
_symmetry.space_group_name_H-M   'P 1'
#
loop_
_entity.id
_entity.type
_entity.pdbx_description
1 polymer ?
#
loop_
_entity_poly.entity_id
_entity_poly.type
_entity_poly.pdbx_seq_one_letter_code
_entity_poly.pdbx_strand_id
1 'polypeptide(L)'
;MKKIVYLAIVAIMTLNLTDMRAGEDPHGLYHLKRSIFQDGKIKFPAFQQYKYAADSVGLLVTWQEATGSNQWGRLQVEIRENYPLKNTGETPQGPDGHGTQIFNVNANQFYFKWYNKQWPGVSKLNEFVTEVYTKDNISPTVAKAFSMFENKIDSSSNNKFTGWWIRIASAANPDGSGQRQPVQTLWKAYTSDMSVVVHMLNNGNVLGCNTATGTKYENDTTIYEAGHPCNIHWINKDCHALTFVQEDNTKLTEIWVRGGLPQTWQNIFNTDVPLYKDGSQCIIDAVKSAIEGNLKQAEASLAEAADEKDVPINNLCMGISVIAENLFRTAENQGDKQKYTECHDFCERQLQKINDYANAGHTHDAQSRTHTHLIDILKALAIHRTGKTEEGKKQLEERKSIIDAEINRFKTVAGMESYISSLHYVQLWMYSQAYDIFGSFQTILMLDALTLMAPNITTTFKPMLLNTYANCHLLDGKQAEAQKLWQQIKELDANYLKNQPDSNPLKKTFGE
;
A
#
# COMPACT_ATOMS: atom_id res chain seq x y z
N MET A 1 -57.02 -8.85 -43.53
CA MET A 1 -56.69 -9.32 -42.21
C MET A 1 -55.17 -9.16 -41.87
N LYS A 2 -54.22 -9.58 -42.72
CA LYS A 2 -52.77 -9.43 -42.41
C LYS A 2 -52.24 -7.97 -42.23
N LYS A 3 -52.83 -7.00 -42.96
CA LYS A 3 -52.43 -5.58 -42.81
C LYS A 3 -52.92 -4.92 -41.51
N ILE A 4 -54.07 -5.39 -40.98
CA ILE A 4 -54.66 -4.86 -39.75
C ILE A 4 -53.88 -5.35 -38.52
N VAL A 5 -53.38 -6.58 -38.56
CA VAL A 5 -52.55 -7.16 -37.51
C VAL A 5 -51.18 -6.48 -37.44
N TYR A 6 -50.60 -6.09 -38.58
CA TYR A 6 -49.32 -5.38 -38.64
C TYR A 6 -49.43 -3.93 -38.11
N LEU A 7 -50.56 -3.27 -38.43
CA LEU A 7 -50.84 -1.91 -37.89
C LEU A 7 -51.13 -1.94 -36.37
N ALA A 8 -51.78 -2.98 -35.88
CA ALA A 8 -52.03 -3.16 -34.44
C ALA A 8 -50.74 -3.44 -33.67
N ILE A 9 -49.81 -4.22 -34.22
CA ILE A 9 -48.48 -4.49 -33.61
C ILE A 9 -47.61 -3.23 -33.64
N VAL A 10 -47.62 -2.46 -34.72
CA VAL A 10 -46.90 -1.19 -34.81
C VAL A 10 -47.53 -0.14 -33.88
N ALA A 11 -48.87 -0.08 -33.77
CA ALA A 11 -49.55 0.82 -32.84
C ALA A 11 -49.32 0.45 -31.36
N ILE A 12 -49.24 -0.84 -31.03
CA ILE A 12 -48.86 -1.28 -29.67
C ILE A 12 -47.37 -0.98 -29.36
N MET A 13 -46.49 -1.05 -30.35
CA MET A 13 -45.10 -0.64 -30.18
C MET A 13 -44.94 0.89 -30.09
N THR A 14 -45.78 1.67 -30.77
CA THR A 14 -45.72 3.13 -30.71
C THR A 14 -46.46 3.71 -29.52
N LEU A 15 -47.53 3.06 -29.00
CA LEU A 15 -48.23 3.49 -27.79
C LEU A 15 -47.43 3.27 -26.49
N ASN A 16 -46.45 2.36 -26.49
CA ASN A 16 -45.51 2.22 -25.37
C ASN A 16 -44.35 3.21 -25.39
N LEU A 17 -44.22 4.05 -26.41
CA LEU A 17 -43.16 5.07 -26.53
C LEU A 17 -43.56 6.44 -26.01
N THR A 18 -44.81 6.66 -25.60
CA THR A 18 -45.31 7.99 -25.22
C THR A 18 -45.51 8.21 -23.72
N ASP A 19 -45.34 7.20 -22.89
CA ASP A 19 -45.31 7.36 -21.42
C ASP A 19 -43.86 7.27 -20.86
N MET A 20 -42.95 8.04 -21.45
CA MET A 20 -41.67 8.29 -20.83
C MET A 20 -41.88 9.36 -19.74
N ARG A 21 -42.61 9.05 -18.70
CA ARG A 21 -42.46 9.73 -17.42
C ARG A 21 -41.04 9.44 -16.93
N ALA A 22 -40.36 10.46 -16.47
CA ALA A 22 -39.13 10.29 -15.71
C ALA A 22 -39.41 9.30 -14.55
N GLY A 23 -39.23 8.02 -14.83
CA GLY A 23 -39.35 6.94 -13.85
C GLY A 23 -38.13 7.00 -12.91
N GLU A 24 -38.25 6.35 -11.79
CA GLU A 24 -37.15 6.15 -10.90
C GLU A 24 -35.94 5.57 -11.67
N ASP A 25 -34.73 6.05 -11.38
CA ASP A 25 -33.52 5.48 -11.93
C ASP A 25 -33.36 4.03 -11.43
N PRO A 26 -32.79 3.11 -12.23
CA PRO A 26 -32.59 1.75 -11.76
C PRO A 26 -31.61 1.73 -10.59
N HIS A 27 -31.96 1.00 -9.53
CA HIS A 27 -31.12 0.85 -8.36
C HIS A 27 -31.01 -0.60 -7.91
N GLY A 28 -29.79 -1.04 -7.57
CA GLY A 28 -29.51 -2.38 -7.06
C GLY A 28 -29.06 -3.36 -8.13
N LEU A 29 -29.08 -4.65 -7.79
CA LEU A 29 -28.58 -5.74 -8.60
C LEU A 29 -29.65 -6.31 -9.53
N TYR A 30 -29.32 -6.46 -10.81
CA TYR A 30 -30.17 -7.00 -11.85
C TYR A 30 -29.44 -8.09 -12.62
N HIS A 31 -30.21 -9.10 -13.09
CA HIS A 31 -29.74 -10.20 -13.91
C HIS A 31 -30.07 -9.95 -15.38
N LEU A 32 -29.13 -10.20 -16.29
CA LEU A 32 -29.37 -10.12 -17.73
C LEU A 32 -30.25 -11.30 -18.18
N LYS A 33 -31.47 -11.00 -18.56
CA LYS A 33 -32.45 -12.01 -19.00
C LYS A 33 -32.26 -12.38 -20.45
N ARG A 34 -32.07 -11.40 -21.32
CA ARG A 34 -31.90 -11.58 -22.77
C ARG A 34 -31.33 -10.34 -23.44
N SER A 35 -30.74 -10.55 -24.61
CA SER A 35 -30.36 -9.48 -25.54
C SER A 35 -31.22 -9.54 -26.79
N ILE A 36 -31.68 -8.38 -27.27
CA ILE A 36 -32.51 -8.20 -28.46
C ILE A 36 -31.66 -7.42 -29.46
N PHE A 37 -31.44 -7.99 -30.64
CA PHE A 37 -30.66 -7.38 -31.70
C PHE A 37 -31.54 -6.54 -32.64
N GLN A 38 -30.90 -5.70 -33.45
CA GLN A 38 -31.59 -4.80 -34.36
C GLN A 38 -32.46 -5.52 -35.39
N ASP A 39 -32.07 -6.72 -35.78
CA ASP A 39 -32.85 -7.59 -36.68
C ASP A 39 -34.02 -8.34 -35.97
N GLY A 40 -34.25 -8.07 -34.70
CA GLY A 40 -35.31 -8.69 -33.90
C GLY A 40 -34.94 -10.05 -33.31
N LYS A 41 -33.76 -10.57 -33.58
CA LYS A 41 -33.31 -11.82 -32.95
C LYS A 41 -33.10 -11.63 -31.45
N ILE A 42 -33.41 -12.71 -30.74
CA ILE A 42 -33.22 -12.76 -29.27
C ILE A 42 -32.13 -13.79 -28.99
N LYS A 43 -31.18 -13.39 -28.13
CA LYS A 43 -30.13 -14.26 -27.60
C LYS A 43 -30.22 -14.28 -26.08
N PHE A 44 -30.12 -15.46 -25.50
CA PHE A 44 -29.95 -15.62 -24.06
C PHE A 44 -28.46 -15.62 -23.75
N PRO A 45 -28.03 -15.03 -22.62
CA PRO A 45 -26.62 -15.01 -22.26
C PRO A 45 -26.09 -16.43 -22.06
N ALA A 46 -24.91 -16.71 -22.62
CA ALA A 46 -24.21 -17.98 -22.42
C ALA A 46 -23.72 -18.14 -20.98
N PHE A 47 -23.51 -17.03 -20.31
CA PHE A 47 -23.10 -16.94 -18.90
C PHE A 47 -24.09 -16.06 -18.17
N GLN A 48 -24.19 -16.26 -16.86
CA GLN A 48 -24.99 -15.36 -16.04
C GLN A 48 -24.26 -14.01 -15.95
N GLN A 49 -24.93 -12.96 -16.37
CA GLN A 49 -24.46 -11.58 -16.31
C GLN A 49 -25.38 -10.78 -15.41
N TYR A 50 -24.76 -9.94 -14.59
CA TYR A 50 -25.47 -9.07 -13.68
C TYR A 50 -25.02 -7.63 -13.93
N LYS A 51 -25.91 -6.70 -13.67
CA LYS A 51 -25.59 -5.27 -13.62
C LYS A 51 -26.04 -4.73 -12.29
N TYR A 52 -25.12 -4.08 -11.56
CA TYR A 52 -25.47 -3.31 -10.39
C TYR A 52 -25.64 -1.86 -10.83
N ALA A 53 -26.77 -1.29 -10.54
CA ALA A 53 -27.09 0.11 -10.81
C ALA A 53 -27.04 0.89 -9.49
N ALA A 54 -26.21 1.93 -9.42
CA ALA A 54 -26.10 2.85 -8.30
C ALA A 54 -26.12 4.28 -8.84
N ASP A 55 -26.99 5.10 -8.35
CA ASP A 55 -27.22 6.57 -8.55
C ASP A 55 -26.74 7.26 -9.84
N SER A 56 -25.99 6.75 -10.67
CA SER A 56 -25.49 7.24 -11.96
C SER A 56 -24.43 6.33 -12.57
N VAL A 57 -24.09 5.25 -11.92
CA VAL A 57 -23.02 4.34 -12.34
C VAL A 57 -23.58 2.92 -12.48
N GLY A 58 -23.33 2.29 -13.63
CA GLY A 58 -23.62 0.89 -13.83
C GLY A 58 -22.36 0.04 -13.70
N LEU A 59 -22.40 -0.95 -12.85
CA LEU A 59 -21.38 -1.99 -12.77
C LEU A 59 -21.81 -3.20 -13.57
N LEU A 60 -21.02 -3.58 -14.58
CA LEU A 60 -21.21 -4.85 -15.27
C LEU A 60 -20.49 -5.94 -14.51
N VAL A 61 -21.26 -6.97 -14.13
CA VAL A 61 -20.76 -8.12 -13.39
C VAL A 61 -21.01 -9.36 -14.23
N THR A 62 -19.97 -10.09 -14.57
CA THR A 62 -20.11 -11.37 -15.28
C THR A 62 -19.75 -12.49 -14.34
N TRP A 63 -20.68 -13.40 -14.11
CA TRP A 63 -20.47 -14.61 -13.34
C TRP A 63 -20.17 -15.78 -14.27
N GLN A 64 -19.07 -16.47 -14.03
CA GLN A 64 -18.78 -17.77 -14.62
C GLN A 64 -18.62 -18.79 -13.50
N GLU A 65 -19.38 -19.88 -13.56
CA GLU A 65 -19.10 -21.03 -12.71
C GLU A 65 -17.74 -21.62 -13.08
N ALA A 66 -16.95 -21.95 -12.05
CA ALA A 66 -15.64 -22.56 -12.27
C ALA A 66 -15.83 -23.96 -12.89
N THR A 67 -15.27 -24.15 -14.07
CA THR A 67 -15.14 -25.48 -14.67
C THR A 67 -13.77 -26.04 -14.30
N GLY A 68 -13.72 -27.03 -13.41
CA GLY A 68 -12.48 -27.72 -13.04
C GLY A 68 -12.28 -27.88 -11.53
N SER A 69 -11.11 -28.41 -11.14
CA SER A 69 -10.74 -28.71 -9.74
C SER A 69 -10.51 -27.48 -8.86
N ASN A 70 -10.42 -26.30 -9.44
CA ASN A 70 -10.28 -25.05 -8.72
C ASN A 70 -11.66 -24.44 -8.44
N GLN A 71 -12.04 -24.43 -7.18
CA GLN A 71 -13.33 -23.96 -6.69
C GLN A 71 -13.50 -22.42 -6.74
N TRP A 72 -12.80 -21.74 -7.64
CA TRP A 72 -12.91 -20.30 -7.82
C TRP A 72 -13.96 -19.95 -8.87
N GLY A 73 -15.09 -19.39 -8.45
CA GLY A 73 -15.98 -18.67 -9.35
C GLY A 73 -15.35 -17.33 -9.76
N ARG A 74 -15.35 -17.02 -11.03
CA ARG A 74 -14.88 -15.69 -11.49
C ARG A 74 -16.06 -14.75 -11.58
N LEU A 75 -16.09 -13.79 -10.65
CA LEU A 75 -16.91 -12.60 -10.77
C LEU A 75 -16.02 -11.49 -11.36
N GLN A 76 -16.15 -11.20 -12.64
CA GLN A 76 -15.47 -10.06 -13.23
C GLN A 76 -16.38 -8.85 -13.09
N VAL A 77 -15.93 -7.86 -12.29
CA VAL A 77 -16.63 -6.58 -12.11
C VAL A 77 -15.91 -5.54 -12.95
N GLU A 78 -16.56 -5.04 -13.98
CA GLU A 78 -16.05 -3.92 -14.77
C GLU A 78 -16.72 -2.64 -14.27
N ILE A 79 -15.92 -1.73 -13.70
CA ILE A 79 -16.38 -0.37 -13.43
C ILE A 79 -16.11 0.43 -14.69
N ARG A 80 -17.16 0.89 -15.32
CA ARG A 80 -17.06 1.94 -16.31
C ARG A 80 -17.41 3.27 -15.62
N GLU A 81 -16.41 4.01 -15.21
CA GLU A 81 -16.60 5.41 -14.84
C GLU A 81 -17.26 6.13 -16.02
N ASN A 82 -18.33 6.85 -15.76
CA ASN A 82 -19.11 7.63 -16.72
C ASN A 82 -20.12 6.85 -17.61
N TYR A 83 -20.64 5.72 -17.15
CA TYR A 83 -21.87 5.20 -17.71
C TYR A 83 -23.05 5.87 -16.97
N PRO A 84 -23.68 6.92 -17.50
CA PRO A 84 -24.86 7.46 -16.86
C PRO A 84 -26.00 6.47 -17.06
N LEU A 85 -26.36 5.75 -16.00
CA LEU A 85 -27.56 4.93 -15.92
C LEU A 85 -28.78 5.79 -15.59
N LYS A 86 -28.83 7.03 -16.08
CA LYS A 86 -30.01 7.88 -15.87
C LYS A 86 -31.06 7.57 -16.90
N ASN A 87 -32.29 7.43 -16.45
CA ASN A 87 -33.47 7.30 -17.28
C ASN A 87 -33.82 8.64 -17.96
N THR A 88 -32.90 9.16 -18.78
CA THR A 88 -33.04 10.49 -19.38
C THR A 88 -33.81 10.49 -20.70
N GLY A 89 -34.14 9.32 -21.24
CA GLY A 89 -34.75 9.21 -22.60
C GLY A 89 -33.78 9.64 -23.72
N GLU A 90 -32.66 10.22 -23.41
CA GLU A 90 -31.60 10.63 -24.34
C GLU A 90 -30.48 9.61 -24.32
N THR A 91 -29.76 9.51 -25.42
CA THR A 91 -28.61 8.61 -25.56
C THR A 91 -27.35 9.38 -25.16
N PRO A 92 -26.87 9.31 -23.91
CA PRO A 92 -25.60 9.92 -23.57
C PRO A 92 -24.50 9.15 -24.30
N GLN A 93 -23.50 9.87 -24.79
CA GLN A 93 -22.29 9.24 -25.33
C GLN A 93 -21.45 8.73 -24.15
N GLY A 94 -21.15 7.44 -24.12
CA GLY A 94 -20.17 6.88 -23.19
C GLY A 94 -18.75 7.42 -23.48
N PRO A 95 -17.77 7.20 -22.58
CA PRO A 95 -16.41 7.69 -22.74
C PRO A 95 -15.72 7.21 -24.02
N ASP A 96 -16.19 6.13 -24.58
CA ASP A 96 -15.76 5.54 -25.85
C ASP A 96 -16.57 6.04 -27.07
N GLY A 97 -17.42 7.05 -26.91
CA GLY A 97 -18.29 7.61 -27.94
C GLY A 97 -19.49 6.70 -28.28
N HIS A 98 -19.77 5.67 -27.47
CA HIS A 98 -20.91 4.79 -27.66
C HIS A 98 -22.16 5.37 -27.02
N GLY A 99 -23.20 5.53 -27.79
CA GLY A 99 -24.50 5.92 -27.28
C GLY A 99 -25.14 4.78 -26.48
N THR A 100 -25.56 5.08 -25.25
CA THR A 100 -26.33 4.16 -24.41
C THR A 100 -27.63 4.80 -24.00
N GLN A 101 -28.68 4.02 -23.90
CA GLN A 101 -30.01 4.47 -23.47
C GLN A 101 -30.60 3.49 -22.48
N ILE A 102 -31.13 4.03 -21.38
CA ILE A 102 -31.92 3.26 -20.42
C ILE A 102 -33.37 3.65 -20.59
N PHE A 103 -34.25 2.67 -20.63
CA PHE A 103 -35.69 2.88 -20.76
C PHE A 103 -36.47 1.70 -20.16
N ASN A 104 -37.78 1.86 -20.06
CA ASN A 104 -38.69 0.88 -19.43
C ASN A 104 -38.25 0.48 -18.01
N VAL A 105 -37.83 1.46 -17.23
CA VAL A 105 -37.43 1.26 -15.86
C VAL A 105 -38.67 1.11 -14.96
N ASN A 106 -38.65 0.07 -14.15
CA ASN A 106 -39.57 -0.10 -13.03
C ASN A 106 -38.85 -0.82 -11.87
N ALA A 107 -39.55 -1.05 -10.78
CA ALA A 107 -38.95 -1.66 -9.58
C ALA A 107 -38.22 -3.00 -9.84
N ASN A 108 -38.59 -3.75 -10.91
CA ASN A 108 -38.10 -5.09 -11.16
C ASN A 108 -37.30 -5.26 -12.43
N GLN A 109 -37.26 -4.28 -13.32
CA GLN A 109 -36.56 -4.39 -14.59
C GLN A 109 -36.15 -3.03 -15.17
N PHE A 110 -35.17 -3.07 -16.07
CA PHE A 110 -34.85 -1.98 -17.00
C PHE A 110 -34.30 -2.54 -18.31
N TYR A 111 -34.36 -1.73 -19.36
CA TYR A 111 -33.80 -2.01 -20.67
C TYR A 111 -32.58 -1.12 -20.87
N PHE A 112 -31.47 -1.72 -21.29
CA PHE A 112 -30.21 -1.05 -21.59
C PHE A 112 -29.89 -1.23 -23.08
N LYS A 113 -29.97 -0.14 -23.83
CA LYS A 113 -29.64 -0.13 -25.26
C LYS A 113 -28.27 0.48 -25.50
N TRP A 114 -27.44 -0.20 -26.24
CA TRP A 114 -26.11 0.25 -26.59
C TRP A 114 -25.77 -0.04 -28.04
N TYR A 115 -24.75 0.70 -28.60
CA TYR A 115 -24.35 0.59 -29.98
C TYR A 115 -23.07 -0.21 -30.09
N ASN A 116 -23.05 -1.31 -30.84
CA ASN A 116 -21.89 -2.19 -30.95
C ASN A 116 -20.92 -1.72 -32.01
N LYS A 117 -19.80 -1.11 -31.58
CA LYS A 117 -18.71 -0.71 -32.48
C LYS A 117 -17.53 -1.67 -32.49
N GLN A 118 -17.33 -2.47 -31.44
CA GLN A 118 -16.04 -3.14 -31.21
C GLN A 118 -16.11 -4.65 -31.00
N TRP A 119 -17.29 -5.23 -30.77
CA TRP A 119 -17.41 -6.64 -30.38
C TRP A 119 -18.14 -7.49 -31.44
N PRO A 120 -17.44 -7.93 -32.53
CA PRO A 120 -18.05 -8.67 -33.60
C PRO A 120 -18.61 -10.05 -33.17
N GLY A 121 -18.14 -10.59 -32.03
CA GLY A 121 -18.65 -11.87 -31.50
C GLY A 121 -19.99 -11.75 -30.75
N VAL A 122 -20.41 -10.53 -30.36
CA VAL A 122 -21.66 -10.29 -29.66
C VAL A 122 -22.83 -10.11 -30.66
N SER A 123 -22.68 -9.17 -31.60
CA SER A 123 -23.63 -8.88 -32.66
C SER A 123 -22.85 -8.37 -33.89
N LYS A 124 -23.54 -8.04 -34.97
CA LYS A 124 -22.89 -7.33 -36.06
C LYS A 124 -22.39 -5.96 -35.57
N LEU A 125 -21.26 -5.53 -36.11
CA LEU A 125 -20.74 -4.22 -35.81
C LEU A 125 -21.66 -3.12 -36.41
N ASN A 126 -21.72 -2.01 -35.72
CA ASN A 126 -22.53 -0.83 -36.04
C ASN A 126 -24.05 -1.10 -35.95
N GLU A 127 -24.44 -1.95 -35.05
CA GLU A 127 -25.88 -2.24 -34.76
C GLU A 127 -26.17 -1.95 -33.27
N PHE A 128 -27.44 -1.65 -32.99
CA PHE A 128 -27.93 -1.54 -31.62
C PHE A 128 -28.24 -2.91 -31.04
N VAL A 129 -27.84 -3.07 -29.77
CA VAL A 129 -28.22 -4.20 -28.93
C VAL A 129 -29.03 -3.66 -27.76
N THR A 130 -30.17 -4.29 -27.48
CA THR A 130 -30.98 -3.99 -26.29
C THR A 130 -30.92 -5.16 -25.33
N GLU A 131 -30.39 -4.93 -24.17
CA GLU A 131 -30.32 -5.90 -23.07
C GLU A 131 -31.46 -5.65 -22.09
N VAL A 132 -32.10 -6.73 -21.66
CA VAL A 132 -33.20 -6.70 -20.69
C VAL A 132 -32.68 -7.25 -19.37
N TYR A 133 -32.64 -6.39 -18.37
CA TYR A 133 -32.23 -6.73 -17.02
C TYR A 133 -33.41 -6.79 -16.07
N THR A 134 -33.44 -7.83 -15.23
CA THR A 134 -34.52 -8.08 -14.28
C THR A 134 -33.96 -8.42 -12.90
N LYS A 135 -34.76 -8.21 -11.85
CA LYS A 135 -34.37 -8.62 -10.47
C LYS A 135 -34.72 -10.07 -10.15
N ASP A 136 -35.33 -10.81 -11.10
CA ASP A 136 -35.59 -12.24 -10.94
C ASP A 136 -34.32 -13.08 -11.19
N ASN A 137 -34.28 -14.28 -10.60
CA ASN A 137 -33.21 -15.27 -10.79
C ASN A 137 -31.79 -14.78 -10.48
N ILE A 138 -31.62 -13.90 -9.48
CA ILE A 138 -30.30 -13.53 -8.96
C ILE A 138 -29.74 -14.72 -8.18
N SER A 139 -28.52 -15.15 -8.53
CA SER A 139 -27.80 -16.19 -7.78
C SER A 139 -27.64 -15.81 -6.32
N PRO A 140 -27.97 -16.68 -5.35
CA PRO A 140 -27.75 -16.41 -3.94
C PRO A 140 -26.30 -16.05 -3.61
N THR A 141 -25.33 -16.66 -4.28
CA THR A 141 -23.89 -16.37 -4.10
C THR A 141 -23.55 -14.95 -4.55
N VAL A 142 -24.09 -14.52 -5.71
CA VAL A 142 -23.89 -13.16 -6.21
C VAL A 142 -24.59 -12.15 -5.30
N ALA A 143 -25.81 -12.43 -4.86
CA ALA A 143 -26.52 -11.57 -3.92
C ALA A 143 -25.74 -11.40 -2.60
N LYS A 144 -25.18 -12.48 -2.04
CA LYS A 144 -24.31 -12.43 -0.85
C LYS A 144 -23.05 -11.60 -1.10
N ALA A 145 -22.38 -11.79 -2.24
CA ALA A 145 -21.20 -10.99 -2.57
C ALA A 145 -21.52 -9.50 -2.63
N PHE A 146 -22.64 -9.13 -3.24
CA PHE A 146 -23.06 -7.72 -3.34
C PHE A 146 -23.53 -7.14 -2.01
N SER A 147 -24.11 -7.94 -1.11
CA SER A 147 -24.44 -7.47 0.24
C SER A 147 -23.20 -7.01 1.03
N MET A 148 -22.04 -7.58 0.73
CA MET A 148 -20.78 -7.13 1.32
C MET A 148 -20.36 -5.73 0.83
N PHE A 149 -20.54 -5.45 -0.48
CA PHE A 149 -20.28 -4.11 -1.02
C PHE A 149 -21.20 -3.05 -0.42
N GLU A 150 -22.47 -3.40 -0.17
CA GLU A 150 -23.42 -2.51 0.49
C GLU A 150 -23.21 -2.42 2.02
N ASN A 151 -22.17 -3.06 2.55
CA ASN A 151 -21.88 -3.18 3.98
C ASN A 151 -23.05 -3.73 4.82
N LYS A 152 -23.89 -4.55 4.21
CA LYS A 152 -25.00 -5.25 4.86
C LYS A 152 -24.48 -6.51 5.56
N ILE A 153 -23.63 -6.30 6.56
CA ILE A 153 -23.03 -7.39 7.33
C ILE A 153 -24.04 -7.82 8.41
N ASP A 154 -24.28 -9.11 8.49
CA ASP A 154 -25.05 -9.68 9.58
C ASP A 154 -24.23 -9.58 10.89
N SER A 155 -24.56 -8.61 11.72
CA SER A 155 -23.89 -8.36 13.00
C SER A 155 -24.15 -9.45 14.05
N SER A 156 -25.06 -10.39 13.78
CA SER A 156 -25.30 -11.55 14.66
C SER A 156 -24.23 -12.64 14.53
N SER A 157 -23.35 -12.54 13.55
CA SER A 157 -22.26 -13.49 13.35
C SER A 157 -21.21 -13.39 14.44
N ASN A 158 -20.92 -14.48 15.13
CA ASN A 158 -19.79 -14.59 16.05
C ASN A 158 -18.44 -14.80 15.32
N ASN A 159 -18.43 -14.77 14.00
CA ASN A 159 -17.24 -15.01 13.22
C ASN A 159 -16.40 -13.72 13.13
N LYS A 160 -15.21 -13.76 13.68
CA LYS A 160 -14.26 -12.63 13.68
C LYS A 160 -13.82 -12.18 12.29
N PHE A 161 -13.92 -13.05 11.27
CA PHE A 161 -13.50 -12.73 9.90
C PHE A 161 -14.56 -11.96 9.12
N THR A 162 -15.82 -11.96 9.51
CA THR A 162 -16.89 -11.29 8.78
C THR A 162 -16.55 -9.83 8.50
N GLY A 163 -16.75 -9.42 7.23
CA GLY A 163 -16.54 -8.05 6.79
C GLY A 163 -15.35 -7.90 5.84
N TRP A 164 -14.95 -6.64 5.63
CA TRP A 164 -13.89 -6.27 4.72
C TRP A 164 -12.52 -6.25 5.38
N TRP A 165 -11.51 -6.69 4.62
CA TRP A 165 -10.12 -6.73 5.00
C TRP A 165 -9.25 -6.22 3.85
N ILE A 166 -8.15 -5.52 4.19
CA ILE A 166 -7.16 -5.03 3.23
C ILE A 166 -5.82 -5.70 3.52
N ARG A 167 -5.20 -6.25 2.48
CA ARG A 167 -3.83 -6.73 2.55
C ARG A 167 -2.88 -5.55 2.47
N ILE A 168 -2.04 -5.36 3.49
CA ILE A 168 -1.12 -4.23 3.59
C ILE A 168 0.34 -4.62 3.39
N ALA A 169 0.72 -5.84 3.72
CA ALA A 169 2.10 -6.31 3.64
C ALA A 169 2.18 -7.83 3.52
N SER A 170 3.34 -8.35 3.13
CA SER A 170 3.78 -9.69 3.48
C SER A 170 4.73 -9.63 4.66
N ALA A 171 4.81 -10.72 5.47
CA ALA A 171 5.68 -10.82 6.63
C ALA A 171 6.61 -12.03 6.52
N ALA A 172 7.79 -11.93 7.13
CA ALA A 172 8.77 -13.01 7.14
C ALA A 172 8.32 -14.19 8.01
N ASN A 173 7.62 -13.93 9.12
CA ASN A 173 7.21 -14.95 10.08
C ASN A 173 5.69 -15.18 10.05
N PRO A 174 5.23 -16.40 10.38
CA PRO A 174 3.79 -16.74 10.41
C PRO A 174 2.95 -15.95 11.40
N ASP A 175 3.56 -15.40 12.45
CA ASP A 175 2.90 -14.54 13.43
C ASP A 175 2.78 -13.07 13.00
N GLY A 176 3.24 -12.77 11.78
CA GLY A 176 3.24 -11.40 11.25
C GLY A 176 4.41 -10.54 11.71
N SER A 177 5.32 -11.11 12.49
CA SER A 177 6.55 -10.44 12.93
C SER A 177 7.66 -10.52 11.88
N GLY A 178 8.78 -9.87 12.18
CA GLY A 178 9.93 -9.80 11.30
C GLY A 178 9.78 -8.73 10.21
N GLN A 179 10.62 -8.84 9.18
CA GLN A 179 10.62 -7.88 8.08
C GLN A 179 9.29 -7.96 7.30
N ARG A 180 8.61 -6.83 7.19
CA ARG A 180 7.43 -6.67 6.34
C ARG A 180 7.84 -6.05 5.00
N GLN A 181 7.22 -6.53 3.94
CA GLN A 181 7.43 -6.01 2.60
C GLN A 181 6.12 -5.50 2.02
N PRO A 182 6.13 -4.37 1.30
CA PRO A 182 4.96 -3.89 0.62
C PRO A 182 4.51 -4.90 -0.44
N VAL A 183 3.20 -5.06 -0.56
CA VAL A 183 2.55 -5.92 -1.56
C VAL A 183 1.51 -5.12 -2.32
N GLN A 184 1.10 -5.64 -3.48
CA GLN A 184 -0.05 -5.07 -4.16
C GLN A 184 -1.27 -5.12 -3.22
N THR A 185 -1.97 -4.02 -3.10
CA THR A 185 -3.18 -3.95 -2.28
C THR A 185 -4.24 -4.90 -2.83
N LEU A 186 -4.77 -5.73 -1.96
CA LEU A 186 -5.85 -6.66 -2.23
C LEU A 186 -6.91 -6.46 -1.15
N TRP A 187 -8.16 -6.40 -1.57
CA TRP A 187 -9.31 -6.39 -0.65
C TRP A 187 -9.94 -7.76 -0.61
N LYS A 188 -10.40 -8.15 0.55
CA LYS A 188 -11.08 -9.42 0.79
C LYS A 188 -12.29 -9.19 1.69
N ALA A 189 -13.40 -9.82 1.38
CA ALA A 189 -14.55 -9.80 2.25
C ALA A 189 -15.03 -11.23 2.54
N TYR A 190 -15.36 -11.49 3.79
CA TYR A 190 -15.94 -12.73 4.22
C TYR A 190 -17.39 -12.49 4.64
N THR A 191 -18.32 -13.30 4.11
CA THR A 191 -19.70 -13.32 4.57
C THR A 191 -19.80 -13.94 5.97
N SER A 192 -20.89 -13.67 6.68
CA SER A 192 -21.07 -14.15 8.06
C SER A 192 -21.00 -15.66 8.20
N ASP A 193 -21.47 -16.38 7.18
CA ASP A 193 -21.42 -17.85 7.11
C ASP A 193 -20.16 -18.39 6.44
N MET A 194 -19.20 -17.52 6.09
CA MET A 194 -17.97 -17.86 5.35
C MET A 194 -18.20 -18.57 4.00
N SER A 195 -19.43 -18.61 3.49
CA SER A 195 -19.73 -19.32 2.25
C SER A 195 -19.24 -18.59 1.00
N VAL A 196 -18.96 -17.28 1.11
CA VAL A 196 -18.46 -16.44 0.01
C VAL A 196 -17.31 -15.61 0.51
N VAL A 197 -16.20 -15.67 -0.21
CA VAL A 197 -15.08 -14.73 -0.09
C VAL A 197 -14.98 -13.92 -1.36
N VAL A 198 -14.97 -12.62 -1.22
CA VAL A 198 -14.81 -11.70 -2.33
C VAL A 198 -13.38 -11.19 -2.32
N HIS A 199 -12.60 -11.52 -3.36
CA HIS A 199 -11.28 -10.98 -3.56
C HIS A 199 -11.32 -9.88 -4.60
N MET A 200 -10.72 -8.74 -4.33
CA MET A 200 -10.67 -7.61 -5.24
C MET A 200 -9.24 -7.16 -5.48
N LEU A 201 -8.89 -7.02 -6.75
CA LEU A 201 -7.63 -6.45 -7.21
C LEU A 201 -7.93 -5.09 -7.84
N ASN A 202 -7.21 -4.05 -7.43
CA ASN A 202 -7.30 -2.76 -8.08
C ASN A 202 -6.27 -2.68 -9.21
N ASN A 203 -6.72 -2.85 -10.44
CA ASN A 203 -5.92 -2.64 -11.65
C ASN A 203 -6.33 -1.34 -12.37
N GLY A 204 -6.70 -0.31 -11.64
CA GLY A 204 -7.24 0.92 -12.19
C GLY A 204 -8.76 0.82 -12.43
N ASN A 205 -9.21 0.71 -13.68
CA ASN A 205 -10.63 0.71 -14.04
C ASN A 205 -11.30 -0.66 -13.98
N VAL A 206 -10.56 -1.74 -13.80
CA VAL A 206 -11.08 -3.11 -13.74
C VAL A 206 -10.74 -3.70 -12.38
N LEU A 207 -11.78 -4.07 -11.65
CA LEU A 207 -11.63 -4.82 -10.41
C LEU A 207 -11.99 -6.27 -10.69
N GLY A 208 -10.96 -7.12 -10.67
CA GLY A 208 -11.19 -8.57 -10.66
C GLY A 208 -11.77 -8.94 -9.29
N CYS A 209 -12.99 -9.44 -9.28
CA CYS A 209 -13.58 -10.00 -8.09
C CYS A 209 -13.69 -11.51 -8.29
N ASN A 210 -13.02 -12.28 -7.45
CA ASN A 210 -13.17 -13.73 -7.40
C ASN A 210 -14.00 -14.09 -6.19
N THR A 211 -14.94 -14.98 -6.36
CA THR A 211 -15.62 -15.61 -5.22
C THR A 211 -15.09 -17.02 -5.06
N ALA A 212 -14.71 -17.37 -3.84
CA ALA A 212 -14.27 -18.72 -3.54
C ALA A 212 -15.44 -19.53 -2.96
N THR A 213 -15.69 -20.67 -3.55
CA THR A 213 -16.45 -21.77 -2.92
C THR A 213 -15.47 -22.66 -2.14
N GLY A 214 -15.92 -23.38 -1.13
CA GLY A 214 -15.06 -24.20 -0.27
C GLY A 214 -14.30 -23.38 0.79
N THR A 215 -14.71 -22.14 1.02
CA THR A 215 -14.30 -21.36 2.16
C THR A 215 -15.04 -21.85 3.39
N LYS A 216 -14.33 -22.05 4.47
CA LYS A 216 -14.90 -22.59 5.70
C LYS A 216 -14.17 -22.00 6.90
N TYR A 217 -14.93 -21.56 7.89
CA TYR A 217 -14.40 -21.26 9.21
C TYR A 217 -14.23 -22.58 9.98
N GLU A 218 -13.04 -22.90 10.41
CA GLU A 218 -12.77 -24.03 11.29
C GLU A 218 -12.68 -23.58 12.75
N ASN A 219 -11.83 -22.59 13.01
CA ASN A 219 -11.66 -21.95 14.30
C ASN A 219 -10.88 -20.64 14.16
N ASP A 220 -10.61 -19.96 15.26
CA ASP A 220 -9.91 -18.64 15.26
C ASP A 220 -8.47 -18.69 14.72
N THR A 221 -7.87 -19.85 14.58
CA THR A 221 -6.50 -20.03 14.09
C THR A 221 -6.38 -20.73 12.74
N THR A 222 -7.51 -21.20 12.20
CA THR A 222 -7.53 -21.92 10.93
C THR A 222 -8.81 -21.65 10.18
N ILE A 223 -8.66 -21.24 8.92
CA ILE A 223 -9.75 -21.15 7.96
C ILE A 223 -9.37 -21.92 6.69
N TYR A 224 -10.35 -22.22 5.86
CA TYR A 224 -10.13 -22.75 4.52
C TYR A 224 -10.55 -21.71 3.51
N GLU A 225 -9.68 -21.44 2.53
CA GLU A 225 -10.02 -20.63 1.34
C GLU A 225 -9.87 -21.47 0.10
N ALA A 226 -10.92 -21.57 -0.72
CA ALA A 226 -10.94 -22.43 -1.90
C ALA A 226 -10.52 -23.89 -1.62
N GLY A 227 -10.81 -24.39 -0.43
CA GLY A 227 -10.44 -25.74 0.01
C GLY A 227 -9.00 -25.88 0.58
N HIS A 228 -8.21 -24.82 0.56
CA HIS A 228 -6.86 -24.83 1.11
C HIS A 228 -6.84 -24.32 2.55
N PRO A 229 -6.15 -24.99 3.48
CA PRO A 229 -6.02 -24.53 4.86
C PRO A 229 -5.12 -23.29 4.93
N CYS A 230 -5.57 -22.28 5.64
CA CYS A 230 -4.82 -21.08 5.96
C CYS A 230 -4.69 -20.96 7.48
N ASN A 231 -3.47 -20.76 7.96
CA ASN A 231 -3.22 -20.53 9.39
C ASN A 231 -3.33 -19.05 9.71
N ILE A 232 -4.01 -18.74 10.79
CA ILE A 232 -4.27 -17.37 11.24
C ILE A 232 -3.55 -17.12 12.56
N HIS A 233 -2.84 -15.99 12.60
CA HIS A 233 -2.34 -15.43 13.85
C HIS A 233 -2.96 -14.04 14.04
N TRP A 234 -3.74 -13.85 15.09
CA TRP A 234 -4.32 -12.56 15.43
C TRP A 234 -3.28 -11.66 16.09
N ILE A 235 -2.92 -10.57 15.42
CA ILE A 235 -2.05 -9.53 15.96
C ILE A 235 -2.86 -8.68 16.94
N ASN A 236 -4.07 -8.31 16.55
CA ASN A 236 -5.09 -7.71 17.41
C ASN A 236 -6.50 -8.00 16.83
N LYS A 237 -7.56 -7.43 17.42
CA LYS A 237 -8.96 -7.69 16.97
C LYS A 237 -9.25 -7.29 15.52
N ASP A 238 -8.46 -6.34 14.95
CA ASP A 238 -8.66 -5.76 13.62
C ASP A 238 -7.47 -6.00 12.68
N CYS A 239 -6.50 -6.82 13.11
CA CYS A 239 -5.32 -7.16 12.31
C CYS A 239 -4.94 -8.63 12.52
N HIS A 240 -4.70 -9.36 11.44
CA HIS A 240 -4.22 -10.73 11.50
C HIS A 240 -3.16 -11.03 10.43
N ALA A 241 -2.28 -11.97 10.74
CA ALA A 241 -1.42 -12.63 9.77
C ALA A 241 -2.11 -13.89 9.25
N LEU A 242 -2.16 -14.05 7.94
CA LEU A 242 -2.69 -15.22 7.26
C LEU A 242 -1.57 -15.92 6.54
N THR A 243 -1.27 -17.16 6.93
CA THR A 243 -0.21 -17.97 6.32
C THR A 243 -0.80 -19.13 5.53
N PHE A 244 -0.43 -19.25 4.27
CA PHE A 244 -0.81 -20.37 3.42
C PHE A 244 0.41 -20.95 2.70
N VAL A 245 0.25 -22.19 2.21
CA VAL A 245 1.27 -22.90 1.45
C VAL A 245 0.99 -22.69 -0.04
N GLN A 246 1.99 -22.22 -0.76
CA GLN A 246 1.93 -22.05 -2.21
C GLN A 246 2.13 -23.41 -2.94
N GLU A 247 1.90 -23.43 -4.24
CA GLU A 247 2.05 -24.63 -5.07
C GLU A 247 3.48 -25.20 -5.05
N ASP A 248 4.50 -24.36 -4.86
CA ASP A 248 5.91 -24.75 -4.73
C ASP A 248 6.30 -25.17 -3.30
N ASN A 249 5.34 -25.37 -2.41
CA ASN A 249 5.50 -25.65 -0.98
C ASN A 249 6.16 -24.53 -0.15
N THR A 250 6.34 -23.35 -0.71
CA THR A 250 6.77 -22.19 0.08
C THR A 250 5.59 -21.67 0.92
N LYS A 251 5.91 -21.11 2.10
CA LYS A 251 4.92 -20.47 2.96
C LYS A 251 4.92 -18.98 2.68
N LEU A 252 3.75 -18.43 2.43
CA LEU A 252 3.55 -16.99 2.33
C LEU A 252 2.69 -16.52 3.51
N THR A 253 3.15 -15.49 4.20
CA THR A 253 2.39 -14.82 5.27
C THR A 253 1.99 -13.43 4.81
N GLU A 254 0.71 -13.15 4.85
CA GLU A 254 0.12 -11.87 4.48
C GLU A 254 -0.46 -11.20 5.73
N ILE A 255 -0.30 -9.88 5.82
CA ILE A 255 -0.89 -9.06 6.89
C ILE A 255 -2.15 -8.41 6.35
N TRP A 256 -3.23 -8.66 7.05
CA TRP A 256 -4.56 -8.17 6.74
C TRP A 256 -5.09 -7.29 7.86
N VAL A 257 -5.59 -6.11 7.52
CA VAL A 257 -6.24 -5.19 8.46
C VAL A 257 -7.71 -5.03 8.10
N ARG A 258 -8.56 -4.93 9.12
CA ARG A 258 -10.00 -4.72 8.95
C ARG A 258 -10.25 -3.37 8.30
N GLY A 259 -11.15 -3.32 7.36
CA GLY A 259 -11.65 -2.05 6.82
C GLY A 259 -11.60 -1.94 5.31
N GLY A 260 -11.86 -0.85 4.90
CA GLY A 260 -12.13 0.03 3.84
C GLY A 260 -12.11 -0.50 2.42
N LEU A 261 -13.26 -0.42 1.79
CA LEU A 261 -13.30 -0.38 0.33
C LEU A 261 -12.55 0.86 -0.19
N PRO A 262 -12.00 0.84 -1.42
CA PRO A 262 -11.53 2.05 -2.08
C PRO A 262 -12.63 3.13 -2.08
N GLN A 263 -12.24 4.39 -1.95
CA GLN A 263 -13.21 5.50 -1.85
C GLN A 263 -14.19 5.53 -3.04
N THR A 264 -13.72 5.24 -4.25
CA THR A 264 -14.57 5.13 -5.44
C THR A 264 -15.70 4.12 -5.25
N TRP A 265 -15.41 2.97 -4.62
CA TRP A 265 -16.41 1.95 -4.35
C TRP A 265 -17.35 2.33 -3.24
N GLN A 266 -16.84 2.95 -2.17
CA GLN A 266 -17.66 3.48 -1.10
C GLN A 266 -18.69 4.48 -1.65
N ASN A 267 -18.26 5.34 -2.57
CA ASN A 267 -19.13 6.30 -3.22
C ASN A 267 -20.21 5.62 -4.10
N ILE A 268 -19.81 4.59 -4.87
CA ILE A 268 -20.75 3.83 -5.73
C ILE A 268 -21.82 3.12 -4.92
N PHE A 269 -21.44 2.47 -3.83
CA PHE A 269 -22.37 1.71 -3.01
C PHE A 269 -23.00 2.52 -1.89
N ASN A 270 -22.71 3.82 -1.82
CA ASN A 270 -23.15 4.71 -0.75
C ASN A 270 -22.92 4.09 0.64
N THR A 271 -21.73 3.58 0.84
CA THR A 271 -21.33 2.89 2.06
C THR A 271 -20.10 3.55 2.66
N ASP A 272 -19.96 3.48 3.97
CA ASP A 272 -18.76 3.89 4.70
C ASP A 272 -18.20 2.67 5.44
N VAL A 273 -17.05 2.20 4.99
CA VAL A 273 -16.31 1.12 5.63
C VAL A 273 -14.98 1.70 6.12
N PRO A 274 -14.90 2.12 7.38
CA PRO A 274 -13.72 2.79 7.90
C PRO A 274 -12.49 1.89 7.77
N LEU A 275 -11.39 2.50 7.34
CA LEU A 275 -10.10 1.84 7.25
C LEU A 275 -9.48 1.76 8.64
N TYR A 276 -9.23 0.55 9.12
CA TYR A 276 -8.34 0.33 10.23
C TYR A 276 -6.89 0.35 9.74
N LYS A 277 -6.03 1.06 10.45
CA LYS A 277 -4.59 1.06 10.20
C LYS A 277 -3.90 0.35 11.35
N ASP A 278 -3.06 -0.64 11.04
CA ASP A 278 -2.15 -1.13 12.06
C ASP A 278 -1.02 -0.12 12.29
N GLY A 279 -0.34 -0.22 13.42
CA GLY A 279 0.71 0.73 13.76
C GLY A 279 1.90 0.71 12.79
N SER A 280 2.18 -0.42 12.12
CA SER A 280 3.20 -0.49 11.08
C SER A 280 2.81 0.31 9.84
N GLN A 281 1.53 0.32 9.47
CA GLN A 281 1.02 1.17 8.39
C GLN A 281 1.09 2.65 8.76
N CYS A 282 0.83 2.99 10.02
CA CYS A 282 0.99 4.36 10.53
C CYS A 282 2.44 4.84 10.39
N ILE A 283 3.43 3.97 10.64
CA ILE A 283 4.85 4.31 10.43
C ILE A 283 5.15 4.56 8.95
N ILE A 284 4.65 3.72 8.04
CA ILE A 284 4.81 3.90 6.59
C ILE A 284 4.19 5.22 6.14
N ASP A 285 2.98 5.53 6.60
CA ASP A 285 2.29 6.79 6.30
C ASP A 285 3.05 8.00 6.86
N ALA A 286 3.67 7.86 8.05
CA ALA A 286 4.50 8.90 8.64
C ALA A 286 5.74 9.20 7.78
N VAL A 287 6.47 8.17 7.35
CA VAL A 287 7.62 8.31 6.46
C VAL A 287 7.23 8.98 5.14
N LYS A 288 6.13 8.54 4.53
CA LYS A 288 5.60 9.11 3.29
C LYS A 288 5.25 10.59 3.47
N SER A 289 4.51 10.94 4.52
CA SER A 289 4.14 12.33 4.83
C SER A 289 5.37 13.23 5.04
N ALA A 290 6.41 12.71 5.69
CA ALA A 290 7.66 13.45 5.89
C ALA A 290 8.40 13.70 4.56
N ILE A 291 8.45 12.72 3.67
CA ILE A 291 9.05 12.85 2.33
C ILE A 291 8.28 13.90 1.50
N GLU A 292 6.96 13.97 1.65
CA GLU A 292 6.09 14.97 1.02
C GLU A 292 6.17 16.37 1.68
N GLY A 293 6.98 16.51 2.74
CA GLY A 293 7.18 17.78 3.46
C GLY A 293 6.13 18.09 4.54
N ASN A 294 5.26 17.15 4.85
CA ASN A 294 4.22 17.32 5.87
C ASN A 294 4.64 16.72 7.23
N LEU A 295 5.58 17.39 7.91
CA LEU A 295 6.13 16.90 9.18
C LEU A 295 5.07 16.76 10.27
N LYS A 296 4.09 17.68 10.32
CA LYS A 296 3.01 17.62 11.32
C LYS A 296 2.18 16.34 11.17
N GLN A 297 1.83 15.98 9.94
CA GLN A 297 1.11 14.73 9.66
C GLN A 297 1.99 13.51 9.99
N ALA A 298 3.27 13.56 9.65
CA ALA A 298 4.21 12.49 9.99
C ALA A 298 4.27 12.25 11.50
N GLU A 299 4.38 13.31 12.32
CA GLU A 299 4.38 13.19 13.78
C GLU A 299 3.04 12.68 14.35
N ALA A 300 1.91 13.06 13.75
CA ALA A 300 0.61 12.53 14.13
C ALA A 300 0.51 11.01 13.86
N SER A 301 0.95 10.57 12.68
CA SER A 301 0.97 9.14 12.34
C SER A 301 1.96 8.33 13.21
N LEU A 302 3.10 8.91 13.60
CA LEU A 302 4.02 8.26 14.57
C LEU A 302 3.38 8.14 15.95
N ALA A 303 2.61 9.14 16.39
CA ALA A 303 1.91 9.08 17.67
C ALA A 303 0.81 8.00 17.64
N GLU A 304 0.04 7.93 16.55
CA GLU A 304 -0.95 6.87 16.33
C GLU A 304 -0.28 5.47 16.36
N ALA A 305 0.89 5.31 15.71
CA ALA A 305 1.67 4.07 15.79
C ALA A 305 2.13 3.71 17.21
N ALA A 306 2.54 4.70 18.00
CA ALA A 306 2.98 4.49 19.38
C ALA A 306 1.83 4.15 20.33
N ASP A 307 0.60 4.58 20.06
CA ASP A 307 -0.59 4.23 20.84
C ASP A 307 -1.04 2.79 20.60
N GLU A 308 -0.63 2.17 19.47
CA GLU A 308 -0.91 0.77 19.16
C GLU A 308 0.05 -0.16 19.91
N LYS A 309 -0.45 -0.89 20.88
CA LYS A 309 0.35 -1.72 21.80
C LYS A 309 1.19 -2.81 21.13
N ASP A 310 0.87 -3.15 19.90
CA ASP A 310 1.49 -4.25 19.16
C ASP A 310 2.60 -3.82 18.18
N VAL A 311 2.95 -2.53 18.16
CA VAL A 311 4.05 -2.05 17.32
C VAL A 311 5.38 -2.36 17.98
N PRO A 312 6.26 -3.14 17.35
CA PRO A 312 7.61 -3.34 17.86
C PRO A 312 8.37 -2.02 17.93
N ILE A 313 9.05 -1.77 19.05
CA ILE A 313 9.82 -0.54 19.26
C ILE A 313 10.87 -0.31 18.16
N ASN A 314 11.45 -1.38 17.60
CA ASN A 314 12.40 -1.29 16.49
C ASN A 314 11.76 -0.69 15.23
N ASN A 315 10.51 -1.03 14.91
CA ASN A 315 9.81 -0.47 13.75
C ASN A 315 9.57 1.04 13.94
N LEU A 316 9.17 1.45 15.15
CA LEU A 316 9.00 2.85 15.50
C LEU A 316 10.32 3.62 15.39
N CYS A 317 11.40 3.10 15.98
CA CYS A 317 12.74 3.70 15.92
C CYS A 317 13.26 3.77 14.47
N MET A 318 13.03 2.74 13.67
CA MET A 318 13.38 2.73 12.24
C MET A 318 12.66 3.83 11.48
N GLY A 319 11.33 3.94 11.62
CA GLY A 319 10.54 4.98 10.95
C GLY A 319 11.01 6.38 11.34
N ILE A 320 11.25 6.62 12.62
CA ILE A 320 11.78 7.89 13.12
C ILE A 320 13.17 8.20 12.54
N SER A 321 14.09 7.22 12.49
CA SER A 321 15.43 7.42 11.94
C SER A 321 15.41 7.77 10.44
N VAL A 322 14.52 7.14 9.67
CA VAL A 322 14.32 7.46 8.23
C VAL A 322 13.80 8.88 8.04
N ILE A 323 12.82 9.30 8.85
CA ILE A 323 12.30 10.67 8.81
C ILE A 323 13.38 11.69 9.19
N ALA A 324 14.12 11.42 10.27
CA ALA A 324 15.21 12.28 10.72
C ALA A 324 16.31 12.44 9.65
N GLU A 325 16.70 11.35 9.00
CA GLU A 325 17.67 11.37 7.89
C GLU A 325 17.14 12.19 6.70
N ASN A 326 15.87 12.04 6.35
CA ASN A 326 15.24 12.81 5.27
C ASN A 326 15.23 14.32 5.57
N LEU A 327 14.87 14.71 6.81
CA LEU A 327 14.91 16.10 7.26
C LEU A 327 16.33 16.67 7.21
N PHE A 328 17.30 15.91 7.70
CA PHE A 328 18.70 16.32 7.69
C PHE A 328 19.24 16.51 6.27
N ARG A 329 19.00 15.53 5.37
CA ARG A 329 19.40 15.62 3.95
C ARG A 329 18.74 16.80 3.23
N THR A 330 17.46 17.07 3.53
CA THR A 330 16.74 18.22 2.99
C THR A 330 17.40 19.54 3.44
N ALA A 331 17.74 19.63 4.72
CA ALA A 331 18.45 20.78 5.26
C ALA A 331 19.86 20.96 4.63
N GLU A 332 20.60 19.86 4.45
CA GLU A 332 21.91 19.83 3.77
C GLU A 332 21.83 20.34 2.32
N ASN A 333 20.84 19.87 1.55
CA ASN A 333 20.64 20.28 0.17
C ASN A 333 20.27 21.76 0.03
N GLN A 334 19.50 22.30 0.99
CA GLN A 334 19.06 23.70 0.96
C GLN A 334 20.04 24.65 1.65
N GLY A 335 20.95 24.15 2.51
CA GLY A 335 21.84 24.97 3.33
C GLY A 335 21.09 25.84 4.33
N ASP A 336 19.88 25.44 4.74
CA ASP A 336 18.95 26.23 5.53
C ASP A 336 19.07 25.90 7.03
N LYS A 337 19.52 26.91 7.80
CA LYS A 337 19.66 26.78 9.26
C LYS A 337 18.36 26.48 9.99
N GLN A 338 17.23 26.97 9.49
CA GLN A 338 15.93 26.70 10.09
C GLN A 338 15.56 25.24 9.92
N LYS A 339 15.85 24.64 8.76
CA LYS A 339 15.62 23.22 8.49
C LYS A 339 16.47 22.31 9.39
N TYR A 340 17.71 22.70 9.69
CA TYR A 340 18.51 21.98 10.67
C TYR A 340 17.91 22.08 12.08
N THR A 341 17.35 23.24 12.46
CA THR A 341 16.65 23.38 13.73
C THR A 341 15.41 22.49 13.77
N GLU A 342 14.61 22.45 12.70
CA GLU A 342 13.46 21.55 12.59
C GLU A 342 13.87 20.08 12.75
N CYS A 343 14.98 19.65 12.11
CA CYS A 343 15.52 18.30 12.24
C CYS A 343 15.96 18.00 13.68
N HIS A 344 16.72 18.92 14.31
CA HIS A 344 17.15 18.79 15.71
C HIS A 344 15.96 18.63 16.65
N ASP A 345 14.97 19.52 16.55
CA ASP A 345 13.80 19.54 17.44
C ASP A 345 12.92 18.31 17.22
N PHE A 346 12.80 17.84 15.97
CA PHE A 346 12.14 16.57 15.67
C PHE A 346 12.86 15.40 16.36
N CYS A 347 14.18 15.27 16.20
CA CYS A 347 14.95 14.19 16.82
C CYS A 347 14.81 14.21 18.34
N GLU A 348 14.90 15.39 18.96
CA GLU A 348 14.79 15.52 20.42
C GLU A 348 13.41 15.06 20.93
N ARG A 349 12.33 15.55 20.31
CA ARG A 349 10.96 15.12 20.67
C ARG A 349 10.74 13.62 20.49
N GLN A 350 11.26 13.04 19.40
CA GLN A 350 11.06 11.62 19.13
C GLN A 350 11.91 10.73 20.04
N LEU A 351 13.13 11.13 20.39
CA LEU A 351 13.94 10.42 21.39
C LEU A 351 13.24 10.37 22.75
N GLN A 352 12.60 11.46 23.17
CA GLN A 352 11.81 11.46 24.40
C GLN A 352 10.66 10.47 24.30
N LYS A 353 9.89 10.46 23.20
CA LYS A 353 8.80 9.50 22.98
C LYS A 353 9.26 8.04 22.94
N ILE A 354 10.42 7.76 22.32
CA ILE A 354 11.03 6.43 22.34
C ILE A 354 11.32 5.98 23.78
N ASN A 355 11.88 6.87 24.60
CA ASN A 355 12.14 6.59 26.00
C ASN A 355 10.85 6.34 26.80
N ASP A 356 9.81 7.16 26.57
CA ASP A 356 8.53 7.00 27.21
C ASP A 356 7.89 5.65 26.81
N TYR A 357 7.97 5.27 25.55
CA TYR A 357 7.49 3.99 25.01
C TYR A 357 8.26 2.81 25.63
N ALA A 358 9.58 2.91 25.74
CA ALA A 358 10.39 1.90 26.43
C ALA A 358 10.01 1.77 27.92
N ASN A 359 9.78 2.89 28.58
CA ASN A 359 9.36 2.91 29.99
C ASN A 359 7.95 2.33 30.20
N ALA A 360 7.10 2.34 29.18
CA ALA A 360 5.79 1.71 29.20
C ALA A 360 5.83 0.17 29.05
N GLY A 361 7.03 -0.43 28.96
CA GLY A 361 7.24 -1.88 28.95
C GLY A 361 7.70 -2.46 27.62
N HIS A 362 7.91 -1.63 26.58
CA HIS A 362 8.45 -2.08 25.31
C HIS A 362 9.97 -2.17 25.37
N THR A 363 10.48 -3.41 25.30
CA THR A 363 11.93 -3.65 25.45
C THR A 363 12.72 -3.22 24.23
N HIS A 364 13.74 -2.39 24.44
CA HIS A 364 14.74 -2.08 23.41
C HIS A 364 15.52 -3.34 23.01
N ASP A 365 15.42 -3.73 21.75
CA ASP A 365 16.27 -4.74 21.12
C ASP A 365 17.52 -4.11 20.48
N ALA A 366 18.35 -4.94 19.87
CA ALA A 366 19.57 -4.50 19.18
C ALA A 366 19.28 -3.52 18.03
N GLN A 367 18.20 -3.74 17.27
CA GLN A 367 17.83 -2.90 16.14
C GLN A 367 17.32 -1.54 16.60
N SER A 368 16.42 -1.50 17.58
CA SER A 368 15.91 -0.24 18.13
C SER A 368 17.02 0.63 18.70
N ARG A 369 18.01 0.03 19.38
CA ARG A 369 19.20 0.77 19.88
C ARG A 369 20.03 1.34 18.75
N THR A 370 20.25 0.56 17.69
CA THR A 370 20.98 1.03 16.48
C THR A 370 20.32 2.28 15.89
N HIS A 371 18.99 2.25 15.71
CA HIS A 371 18.24 3.40 15.20
C HIS A 371 18.27 4.59 16.18
N THR A 372 18.20 4.35 17.48
CA THR A 372 18.30 5.40 18.49
C THR A 372 19.65 6.11 18.40
N HIS A 373 20.76 5.38 18.22
CA HIS A 373 22.07 6.00 17.99
C HIS A 373 22.10 6.87 16.73
N LEU A 374 21.51 6.41 15.62
CA LEU A 374 21.44 7.21 14.39
C LEU A 374 20.63 8.50 14.60
N ILE A 375 19.51 8.46 15.32
CA ILE A 375 18.69 9.64 15.63
C ILE A 375 19.49 10.64 16.49
N ASP A 376 20.21 10.17 17.51
CA ASP A 376 21.04 11.04 18.36
C ASP A 376 22.19 11.67 17.57
N ILE A 377 22.82 10.93 16.66
CA ILE A 377 23.88 11.47 15.79
C ILE A 377 23.29 12.54 14.87
N LEU A 378 22.13 12.29 14.26
CA LEU A 378 21.44 13.29 13.41
C LEU A 378 21.08 14.55 14.19
N LYS A 379 20.61 14.41 15.45
CA LYS A 379 20.36 15.54 16.35
C LYS A 379 21.62 16.37 16.56
N ALA A 380 22.74 15.71 16.90
CA ALA A 380 24.00 16.37 17.16
C ALA A 380 24.60 17.05 15.90
N LEU A 381 24.48 16.41 14.74
CA LEU A 381 24.87 17.00 13.45
C LEU A 381 24.02 18.23 13.13
N ALA A 382 22.70 18.13 13.31
CA ALA A 382 21.79 19.22 13.02
C ALA A 382 22.10 20.46 13.88
N ILE A 383 22.31 20.29 15.19
CA ILE A 383 22.66 21.42 16.07
C ILE A 383 24.02 22.05 15.70
N HIS A 384 24.99 21.23 15.31
CA HIS A 384 26.28 21.73 14.79
C HIS A 384 26.07 22.61 13.55
N ARG A 385 25.25 22.16 12.56
CA ARG A 385 24.98 22.88 11.31
C ARG A 385 24.21 24.20 11.51
N THR A 386 23.53 24.38 12.65
CA THR A 386 22.95 25.70 13.01
C THR A 386 23.99 26.73 13.40
N GLY A 387 25.26 26.33 13.67
CA GLY A 387 26.39 27.14 14.14
C GLY A 387 26.72 26.95 15.59
N LYS A 388 26.06 26.07 16.34
CA LYS A 388 26.40 25.68 17.71
C LYS A 388 27.41 24.54 17.68
N THR A 389 28.60 24.85 17.16
CA THR A 389 29.65 23.87 16.82
C THR A 389 30.10 23.05 18.01
N GLU A 390 30.44 23.72 19.13
CA GLU A 390 30.94 23.04 20.33
C GLU A 390 29.89 22.14 20.98
N GLU A 391 28.62 22.56 20.98
CA GLU A 391 27.52 21.75 21.49
C GLU A 391 27.34 20.48 20.68
N GLY A 392 27.26 20.60 19.34
CA GLY A 392 27.13 19.47 18.44
C GLY A 392 28.30 18.50 18.52
N LYS A 393 29.54 19.03 18.57
CA LYS A 393 30.75 18.23 18.75
C LYS A 393 30.72 17.43 20.04
N LYS A 394 30.41 18.09 21.17
CA LYS A 394 30.28 17.43 22.47
C LYS A 394 29.27 16.29 22.44
N GLN A 395 28.07 16.49 21.87
CA GLN A 395 27.05 15.45 21.77
C GLN A 395 27.54 14.27 20.92
N LEU A 396 28.28 14.50 19.82
CA LEU A 396 28.85 13.43 19.00
C LEU A 396 29.92 12.63 19.75
N GLU A 397 30.79 13.29 20.50
CA GLU A 397 31.82 12.65 21.33
C GLU A 397 31.19 11.80 22.45
N GLU A 398 30.15 12.31 23.09
CA GLU A 398 29.37 11.56 24.08
C GLU A 398 28.73 10.32 23.44
N ARG A 399 28.08 10.46 22.27
CA ARG A 399 27.45 9.34 21.56
C ARG A 399 28.47 8.30 21.11
N LYS A 400 29.63 8.73 20.60
CA LYS A 400 30.75 7.86 20.29
C LYS A 400 31.16 7.02 21.50
N SER A 401 31.33 7.66 22.65
CA SER A 401 31.72 6.98 23.89
C SER A 401 30.70 5.92 24.33
N ILE A 402 29.38 6.18 24.14
CA ILE A 402 28.34 5.23 24.45
C ILE A 402 28.41 4.03 23.49
N ILE A 403 28.58 4.26 22.19
CA ILE A 403 28.71 3.18 21.19
C ILE A 403 29.93 2.31 21.46
N ASP A 404 31.10 2.93 21.78
CA ASP A 404 32.32 2.22 22.13
C ASP A 404 32.12 1.33 23.38
N ALA A 405 31.45 1.87 24.40
CA ALA A 405 31.12 1.10 25.61
C ALA A 405 30.19 -0.09 25.32
N GLU A 406 29.20 0.07 24.45
CA GLU A 406 28.31 -1.01 24.04
C GLU A 406 29.06 -2.08 23.23
N ILE A 407 29.89 -1.70 22.27
CA ILE A 407 30.74 -2.65 21.54
C ILE A 407 31.61 -3.44 22.51
N ASN A 408 32.29 -2.76 23.45
CA ASN A 408 33.13 -3.40 24.45
C ASN A 408 32.35 -4.34 25.37
N ARG A 409 31.13 -3.99 25.73
CA ARG A 409 30.24 -4.83 26.56
C ARG A 409 29.83 -6.11 25.85
N PHE A 410 29.52 -6.04 24.56
CA PHE A 410 28.91 -7.14 23.84
C PHE A 410 29.87 -7.97 22.98
N LYS A 411 31.14 -7.51 22.77
CA LYS A 411 32.12 -8.20 21.89
C LYS A 411 32.46 -9.63 22.29
N THR A 412 32.20 -10.01 23.55
CA THR A 412 32.43 -11.38 24.06
C THR A 412 31.13 -12.15 24.32
N VAL A 413 29.99 -11.57 24.01
CA VAL A 413 28.68 -12.19 24.22
C VAL A 413 28.26 -12.93 22.94
N ALA A 414 28.13 -14.24 23.03
CA ALA A 414 27.71 -15.06 21.89
C ALA A 414 26.33 -14.64 21.37
N GLY A 415 26.17 -14.60 20.05
CA GLY A 415 24.93 -14.19 19.37
C GLY A 415 24.75 -12.68 19.21
N MET A 416 25.73 -11.85 19.65
CA MET A 416 25.68 -10.38 19.50
C MET A 416 26.50 -9.86 18.31
N GLU A 417 27.03 -10.73 17.47
CA GLU A 417 27.89 -10.39 16.33
C GLU A 417 27.18 -9.45 15.34
N SER A 418 25.89 -9.71 15.07
CA SER A 418 25.08 -8.87 14.18
C SER A 418 24.86 -7.46 14.77
N TYR A 419 24.63 -7.38 16.08
CA TYR A 419 24.48 -6.10 16.76
C TYR A 419 25.79 -5.29 16.74
N ILE A 420 26.90 -5.92 17.03
CA ILE A 420 28.24 -5.28 16.96
C ILE A 420 28.51 -4.77 15.54
N SER A 421 28.18 -5.57 14.53
CA SER A 421 28.28 -5.14 13.14
C SER A 421 27.44 -3.91 12.84
N SER A 422 26.21 -3.85 13.39
CA SER A 422 25.34 -2.68 13.26
C SER A 422 25.93 -1.44 13.96
N LEU A 423 26.54 -1.60 15.13
CA LEU A 423 27.22 -0.52 15.84
C LEU A 423 28.45 -0.01 15.07
N HIS A 424 29.24 -0.90 14.46
CA HIS A 424 30.33 -0.49 13.58
C HIS A 424 29.84 0.24 12.33
N TYR A 425 28.70 -0.16 11.76
CA TYR A 425 28.05 0.60 10.69
C TYR A 425 27.65 2.01 11.15
N VAL A 426 27.06 2.14 12.34
CA VAL A 426 26.73 3.45 12.93
C VAL A 426 27.97 4.32 13.10
N GLN A 427 29.09 3.74 13.56
CA GLN A 427 30.37 4.47 13.65
C GLN A 427 30.87 4.94 12.28
N LEU A 428 30.89 4.04 11.29
CA LEU A 428 31.29 4.39 9.93
C LEU A 428 30.42 5.54 9.39
N TRP A 429 29.11 5.43 9.58
CA TRP A 429 28.16 6.45 9.15
C TRP A 429 28.39 7.79 9.88
N MET A 430 28.57 7.77 11.21
CA MET A 430 28.87 8.96 12.01
C MET A 430 30.14 9.68 11.51
N TYR A 431 31.24 8.96 11.30
CA TYR A 431 32.48 9.57 10.79
C TYR A 431 32.31 10.09 9.36
N SER A 432 31.48 9.42 8.54
CA SER A 432 31.20 9.87 7.19
C SER A 432 30.43 11.19 7.13
N GLN A 433 29.61 11.48 8.15
CA GLN A 433 28.82 12.71 8.22
C GLN A 433 29.49 13.82 9.06
N ALA A 434 30.43 13.45 9.94
CA ALA A 434 31.04 14.36 10.93
C ALA A 434 32.56 14.56 10.71
N TYR A 435 33.11 14.24 9.55
CA TYR A 435 34.53 14.34 9.24
C TYR A 435 35.07 15.81 9.40
N ASP A 436 34.22 16.78 9.11
CA ASP A 436 34.55 18.21 9.29
C ASP A 436 34.52 18.65 10.76
N ILE A 437 33.81 17.93 11.61
CA ILE A 437 33.69 18.18 13.05
C ILE A 437 34.89 17.58 13.81
N PHE A 438 35.20 16.32 13.49
CA PHE A 438 36.34 15.61 14.11
C PHE A 438 37.68 16.02 13.51
N GLY A 439 37.70 16.59 12.32
CA GLY A 439 38.88 16.90 11.53
C GLY A 439 39.42 15.68 10.77
N SER A 440 40.16 15.95 9.70
CA SER A 440 40.66 14.93 8.76
C SER A 440 41.51 13.87 9.43
N PHE A 441 42.48 14.29 10.25
CA PHE A 441 43.42 13.38 10.92
C PHE A 441 42.69 12.38 11.84
N GLN A 442 41.84 12.87 12.73
CA GLN A 442 41.10 12.00 13.65
C GLN A 442 40.12 11.08 12.92
N THR A 443 39.43 11.59 11.91
CA THR A 443 38.51 10.81 11.10
C THR A 443 39.22 9.66 10.38
N ILE A 444 40.33 9.94 9.70
CA ILE A 444 41.13 8.90 9.01
C ILE A 444 41.62 7.85 10.00
N LEU A 445 42.18 8.25 11.13
CA LEU A 445 42.66 7.34 12.18
C LEU A 445 41.56 6.38 12.64
N MET A 446 40.36 6.91 12.88
CA MET A 446 39.20 6.10 13.30
C MET A 446 38.66 5.16 12.20
N LEU A 447 38.67 5.62 10.95
CA LEU A 447 38.27 4.78 9.82
C LEU A 447 39.27 3.65 9.54
N ASP A 448 40.58 3.92 9.71
CA ASP A 448 41.61 2.90 9.60
C ASP A 448 41.45 1.83 10.70
N ALA A 449 41.22 2.28 11.94
CA ALA A 449 40.93 1.36 13.05
C ALA A 449 39.66 0.52 12.76
N LEU A 450 38.59 1.14 12.25
CA LEU A 450 37.34 0.46 11.90
C LEU A 450 37.57 -0.55 10.78
N THR A 451 38.39 -0.24 9.80
CA THR A 451 38.73 -1.16 8.69
C THR A 451 39.42 -2.44 9.22
N LEU A 452 40.23 -2.32 10.27
CA LEU A 452 40.86 -3.47 10.92
C LEU A 452 39.88 -4.27 11.80
N MET A 453 39.01 -3.58 12.53
CA MET A 453 38.08 -4.22 13.47
C MET A 453 36.85 -4.83 12.79
N ALA A 454 36.35 -4.22 11.72
CA ALA A 454 35.13 -4.59 11.04
C ALA A 454 35.28 -4.62 9.50
N PRO A 455 36.17 -5.47 8.96
CA PRO A 455 36.48 -5.49 7.52
C PRO A 455 35.26 -5.77 6.65
N ASN A 456 34.30 -6.58 7.13
CA ASN A 456 33.08 -6.86 6.39
C ASN A 456 32.22 -5.61 6.21
N ILE A 457 32.09 -4.76 7.25
CA ILE A 457 31.33 -3.50 7.20
C ILE A 457 32.01 -2.53 6.24
N THR A 458 33.33 -2.35 6.36
CA THR A 458 34.06 -1.43 5.49
C THR A 458 34.10 -1.90 4.03
N THR A 459 34.09 -3.20 3.78
CA THR A 459 33.96 -3.76 2.42
C THR A 459 32.56 -3.53 1.83
N THR A 460 31.53 -3.78 2.62
CA THR A 460 30.14 -3.58 2.19
C THR A 460 29.83 -2.12 1.85
N PHE A 461 30.33 -1.20 2.67
CA PHE A 461 30.10 0.25 2.52
C PHE A 461 31.34 0.98 1.95
N LYS A 462 32.13 0.31 1.13
CA LYS A 462 33.38 0.84 0.57
C LYS A 462 33.22 2.19 -0.14
N PRO A 463 32.17 2.45 -0.95
CA PRO A 463 31.98 3.78 -1.54
C PRO A 463 31.86 4.91 -0.50
N MET A 464 31.15 4.66 0.61
CA MET A 464 31.02 5.63 1.70
C MET A 464 32.34 5.87 2.42
N LEU A 465 33.09 4.81 2.68
CA LEU A 465 34.44 4.91 3.29
C LEU A 465 35.37 5.73 2.40
N LEU A 466 35.46 5.43 1.11
CA LEU A 466 36.32 6.15 0.15
C LEU A 466 35.88 7.61 -0.02
N ASN A 467 34.57 7.88 -0.02
CA ASN A 467 34.05 9.25 -0.06
C ASN A 467 34.48 10.04 1.18
N THR A 468 34.46 9.43 2.35
CA THR A 468 34.90 10.09 3.60
C THR A 468 36.40 10.38 3.58
N TYR A 469 37.25 9.43 3.16
CA TYR A 469 38.68 9.67 2.96
C TYR A 469 38.94 10.80 1.97
N ALA A 470 38.23 10.80 0.84
CA ALA A 470 38.38 11.84 -0.18
C ALA A 470 37.98 13.24 0.37
N ASN A 471 36.87 13.32 1.12
CA ASN A 471 36.46 14.57 1.76
C ASN A 471 37.49 15.04 2.82
N CYS A 472 38.10 14.14 3.61
CA CYS A 472 39.19 14.46 4.50
C CYS A 472 40.42 15.03 3.76
N HIS A 473 40.76 14.41 2.61
CA HIS A 473 41.86 14.95 1.77
C HIS A 473 41.54 16.33 1.20
N LEU A 474 40.29 16.58 0.79
CA LEU A 474 39.87 17.93 0.36
C LEU A 474 39.96 18.96 1.47
N LEU A 475 39.61 18.62 2.70
CA LEU A 475 39.80 19.50 3.87
C LEU A 475 41.27 19.86 4.08
N ASP A 476 42.19 18.93 3.83
CA ASP A 476 43.62 19.13 3.93
C ASP A 476 44.27 19.80 2.70
N GLY A 477 43.46 20.17 1.68
CA GLY A 477 43.96 20.75 0.43
C GLY A 477 44.63 19.73 -0.53
N LYS A 478 44.52 18.43 -0.27
CA LYS A 478 45.13 17.34 -1.05
C LYS A 478 44.22 16.88 -2.18
N GLN A 479 44.00 17.77 -3.16
CA GLN A 479 43.05 17.54 -4.24
C GLN A 479 43.38 16.34 -5.14
N ALA A 480 44.68 16.06 -5.38
CA ALA A 480 45.11 14.95 -6.21
C ALA A 480 44.78 13.57 -5.60
N GLU A 481 44.95 13.46 -4.27
CA GLU A 481 44.58 12.26 -3.51
C GLU A 481 43.05 12.05 -3.52
N ALA A 482 42.30 13.10 -3.30
CA ALA A 482 40.84 13.06 -3.36
C ALA A 482 40.36 12.63 -4.73
N GLN A 483 40.97 13.11 -5.82
CA GLN A 483 40.62 12.74 -7.19
C GLN A 483 40.86 11.25 -7.48
N LYS A 484 41.95 10.66 -6.95
CA LYS A 484 42.21 9.22 -7.09
C LYS A 484 41.10 8.39 -6.43
N LEU A 485 40.70 8.78 -5.21
CA LEU A 485 39.62 8.09 -4.49
C LEU A 485 38.28 8.26 -5.19
N TRP A 486 38.01 9.42 -5.76
CA TRP A 486 36.79 9.67 -6.55
C TRP A 486 36.69 8.74 -7.78
N GLN A 487 37.82 8.49 -8.48
CA GLN A 487 37.83 7.51 -9.59
C GLN A 487 37.50 6.09 -9.09
N GLN A 488 38.08 5.68 -7.97
CA GLN A 488 37.75 4.38 -7.37
C GLN A 488 36.26 4.27 -6.99
N ILE A 489 35.64 5.35 -6.49
CA ILE A 489 34.21 5.37 -6.19
C ILE A 489 33.40 5.18 -7.49
N LYS A 490 33.74 5.85 -8.57
CA LYS A 490 33.06 5.71 -9.88
C LYS A 490 33.16 4.28 -10.42
N GLU A 491 34.30 3.62 -10.23
CA GLU A 491 34.49 2.21 -10.63
C GLU A 491 33.62 1.25 -9.82
N LEU A 492 33.37 1.55 -8.54
CA LEU A 492 32.56 0.71 -7.64
C LEU A 492 31.05 0.98 -7.80
N ASP A 493 30.66 2.25 -7.89
CA ASP A 493 29.27 2.69 -8.01
C ASP A 493 29.21 4.05 -8.76
N ALA A 494 28.94 3.98 -10.05
CA ALA A 494 28.86 5.17 -10.92
C ALA A 494 27.77 6.18 -10.48
N ASN A 495 26.78 5.74 -9.72
CA ASN A 495 25.67 6.59 -9.26
C ASN A 495 25.85 7.09 -7.80
N TYR A 496 26.86 6.61 -7.08
CA TYR A 496 27.03 6.93 -5.66
C TYR A 496 27.01 8.44 -5.40
N LEU A 497 27.82 9.21 -6.15
CA LEU A 497 27.90 10.67 -5.94
C LEU A 497 26.63 11.42 -6.36
N LYS A 498 25.84 10.91 -7.31
CA LYS A 498 24.55 11.50 -7.67
C LYS A 498 23.58 11.50 -6.50
N ASN A 499 23.68 10.47 -5.65
CA ASN A 499 22.84 10.29 -4.47
C ASN A 499 23.36 11.02 -3.22
N GLN A 500 24.56 11.65 -3.30
CA GLN A 500 25.07 12.45 -2.19
C GLN A 500 24.43 13.85 -2.18
N PRO A 501 24.32 14.50 -0.98
CA PRO A 501 23.86 15.88 -0.89
C PRO A 501 24.72 16.83 -1.73
N ASP A 502 24.12 17.91 -2.22
CA ASP A 502 24.85 18.93 -2.98
C ASP A 502 25.90 19.68 -2.14
N SER A 503 25.79 19.60 -0.81
CA SER A 503 26.81 20.08 0.14
C SER A 503 28.09 19.23 0.14
N ASN A 504 28.03 17.97 -0.34
CA ASN A 504 29.20 17.07 -0.32
C ASN A 504 30.40 17.68 -1.08
N PRO A 505 31.57 17.88 -0.44
CA PRO A 505 32.72 18.54 -1.06
C PRO A 505 33.24 17.79 -2.29
N LEU A 506 33.23 16.47 -2.27
CA LEU A 506 33.68 15.65 -3.40
C LEU A 506 32.75 15.84 -4.61
N LYS A 507 31.44 15.87 -4.38
CA LYS A 507 30.45 16.17 -5.43
C LYS A 507 30.62 17.58 -5.99
N LYS A 508 30.85 18.59 -5.13
CA LYS A 508 31.10 19.97 -5.54
C LYS A 508 32.38 20.13 -6.36
N THR A 509 33.42 19.37 -6.02
CA THR A 509 34.74 19.52 -6.65
C THR A 509 34.85 18.74 -7.95
N PHE A 510 34.27 17.55 -8.04
CA PHE A 510 34.45 16.61 -9.17
C PHE A 510 33.12 16.10 -9.76
N GLY A 511 31.98 16.47 -9.17
CA GLY A 511 30.66 16.12 -9.70
C GLY A 511 30.41 16.86 -11.02
N GLU A 512 29.94 16.13 -12.04
CA GLU A 512 29.42 16.69 -13.29
C GLU A 512 27.96 17.11 -13.12
#